data_f23704c7bb58309654aeb2a4130610f8
#
_entry.id   f23704c7bb58309654aeb2a4130610f8
#
_cell.length_a   1.000
_cell.length_b   1.000
_cell.length_c   1.000
_cell.angle_alpha   90.00
_cell.angle_beta   90.00
_cell.angle_gamma   90.00
#
_symmetry.space_group_name_H-M   'P 1'
#
loop_
_entity.id
_entity.type
_entity.pdbx_description
1 polymer ?
#
loop_
_entity_poly.entity_id
_entity_poly.type
_entity_poly.pdbx_seq_one_letter_code
_entity_poly.pdbx_strand_id
1 'polypeptide(L)'
;NGHIVRPLLNVSRQDILQYLEHLHQDYVTDSTNLQDEYMRNKIRLNILPMLGELNPSVSESIAETANRLAETSLVYNKEMAEAKNRVIKRNGNNLKAIHVERLLTEVAPASLLFEILYPLGFKPLQIKDIFHSLSGQPGKRFISPEWEAVRDREYLLLQTRTIESTTDPTPQLCIKTLDLSDDFIIPKEKDVACLDADKVIRPLIIRKWQKGDKFVPFGMTGKKNVSDYLTDRKFSLFEKENQYVVCSDEKIIWLVGERSDNRFRITNTTKRVMIIRLQKER
;
A
#
# COMPACT_ATOMS: atom_id res chain seq x y z
N ASN A 1 -10.29 18.91 15.87
CA ASN A 1 -9.19 18.69 16.79
C ASN A 1 -9.76 18.29 18.14
N GLY A 2 -9.81 16.99 18.41
CA GLY A 2 -10.65 16.31 19.40
C GLY A 2 -10.53 16.72 20.88
N HIS A 3 -9.65 17.65 21.25
CA HIS A 3 -9.49 18.08 22.64
C HIS A 3 -9.61 19.60 22.84
N ILE A 4 -9.84 20.38 21.77
CA ILE A 4 -9.98 21.82 21.86
C ILE A 4 -11.42 22.19 21.56
N VAL A 5 -12.14 22.70 22.57
CA VAL A 5 -13.50 23.22 22.44
C VAL A 5 -13.44 24.75 22.31
N ARG A 6 -14.11 25.28 21.32
CA ARG A 6 -14.24 26.73 21.08
C ARG A 6 -15.71 27.09 21.02
N PRO A 7 -16.36 27.33 22.18
CA PRO A 7 -17.81 27.49 22.27
C PRO A 7 -18.33 28.79 21.62
N LEU A 8 -17.48 29.81 21.44
CA LEU A 8 -17.85 31.10 20.88
C LEU A 8 -17.55 31.27 19.38
N LEU A 9 -17.38 30.17 18.63
CA LEU A 9 -17.10 30.26 17.19
C LEU A 9 -18.24 30.85 16.36
N ASN A 10 -19.47 30.70 16.84
CA ASN A 10 -20.68 31.17 16.16
C ASN A 10 -21.19 32.54 16.65
N VAL A 11 -20.38 33.24 17.46
CA VAL A 11 -20.72 34.54 18.06
C VAL A 11 -19.74 35.56 17.55
N SER A 12 -20.22 36.72 17.12
CA SER A 12 -19.36 37.82 16.65
C SER A 12 -18.67 38.49 17.85
N ARG A 13 -17.55 39.18 17.60
CA ARG A 13 -16.90 40.01 18.64
C ARG A 13 -17.84 41.08 19.13
N GLN A 14 -18.64 41.65 18.29
CA GLN A 14 -19.60 42.72 18.65
C GLN A 14 -20.67 42.21 19.62
N ASP A 15 -21.22 41.02 19.38
CA ASP A 15 -22.19 40.39 20.30
C ASP A 15 -21.58 40.12 21.64
N ILE A 16 -20.31 39.68 21.68
CA ILE A 16 -19.59 39.47 22.96
C ILE A 16 -19.39 40.77 23.70
N LEU A 17 -19.02 41.86 23.02
CA LEU A 17 -18.83 43.16 23.66
C LEU A 17 -20.14 43.73 24.20
N GLN A 18 -21.24 43.64 23.44
CA GLN A 18 -22.58 44.05 23.90
C GLN A 18 -23.04 43.23 25.10
N TYR A 19 -22.76 41.92 25.10
CA TYR A 19 -23.09 41.06 26.23
C TYR A 19 -22.30 41.45 27.51
N LEU A 20 -20.99 41.73 27.39
CA LEU A 20 -20.15 42.18 28.49
C LEU A 20 -20.60 43.55 29.04
N GLU A 21 -20.99 44.48 28.16
CA GLU A 21 -21.55 45.78 28.53
C GLU A 21 -22.87 45.62 29.32
N HIS A 22 -23.76 44.74 28.86
CA HIS A 22 -25.00 44.42 29.57
C HIS A 22 -24.76 43.87 30.99
N LEU A 23 -23.69 43.09 31.16
CA LEU A 23 -23.29 42.52 32.44
C LEU A 23 -22.47 43.49 33.30
N HIS A 24 -22.15 44.69 32.80
CA HIS A 24 -21.19 45.63 33.43
C HIS A 24 -19.85 44.95 33.77
N GLN A 25 -19.38 44.03 32.91
CA GLN A 25 -18.17 43.25 33.11
C GLN A 25 -17.01 43.85 32.34
N ASP A 26 -15.95 44.21 33.05
CA ASP A 26 -14.70 44.67 32.47
C ASP A 26 -13.97 43.52 31.74
N TYR A 27 -13.24 43.88 30.69
CA TYR A 27 -12.41 42.93 29.92
C TYR A 27 -11.07 43.55 29.56
N VAL A 28 -10.07 42.71 29.35
CA VAL A 28 -8.73 43.13 28.95
C VAL A 28 -8.55 42.84 27.46
N THR A 29 -8.02 43.81 26.74
CA THR A 29 -7.65 43.62 25.32
C THR A 29 -6.15 43.36 25.23
N ASP A 30 -5.77 42.22 24.68
CA ASP A 30 -4.38 41.92 24.35
C ASP A 30 -3.92 42.89 23.24
N SER A 31 -2.86 43.66 23.49
CA SER A 31 -2.31 44.64 22.54
C SER A 31 -1.83 44.00 21.22
N THR A 32 -1.43 42.76 21.24
CA THR A 32 -1.03 42.00 20.00
C THR A 32 -2.19 41.79 19.04
N ASN A 33 -3.42 41.84 19.51
CA ASN A 33 -4.63 41.76 18.69
C ASN A 33 -4.86 43.00 17.80
N LEU A 34 -4.19 44.11 18.11
CA LEU A 34 -4.28 45.35 17.34
C LEU A 34 -3.18 45.52 16.32
N GLN A 35 -2.22 44.60 16.29
CA GLN A 35 -1.08 44.61 15.36
C GLN A 35 -1.37 43.70 14.17
N ASP A 36 -1.04 44.13 12.95
CA ASP A 36 -1.28 43.41 11.72
C ASP A 36 -0.05 42.59 11.22
N GLU A 37 0.93 42.35 12.07
CA GLU A 37 2.13 41.59 11.79
C GLU A 37 1.80 40.12 11.42
N TYR A 38 0.77 39.55 12.06
CA TYR A 38 0.33 38.20 11.78
C TYR A 38 -0.72 38.15 10.66
N MET A 39 -0.58 37.21 9.71
CA MET A 39 -1.51 37.03 8.58
C MET A 39 -3.00 37.04 9.01
N ARG A 40 -3.33 36.36 10.10
CA ARG A 40 -4.70 36.33 10.66
C ARG A 40 -5.20 37.71 11.05
N ASN A 41 -4.36 38.51 11.73
CA ASN A 41 -4.71 39.87 12.15
C ASN A 41 -4.83 40.77 10.91
N LYS A 42 -3.93 40.65 9.94
CA LYS A 42 -4.01 41.38 8.66
C LYS A 42 -5.31 41.14 7.92
N ILE A 43 -5.78 39.90 7.84
CA ILE A 43 -7.09 39.57 7.26
C ILE A 43 -8.22 40.25 8.03
N ARG A 44 -8.20 40.14 9.37
CA ARG A 44 -9.28 40.66 10.25
C ARG A 44 -9.32 42.19 10.30
N LEU A 45 -8.15 42.83 10.35
CA LEU A 45 -8.07 44.28 10.56
C LEU A 45 -8.12 45.08 9.26
N ASN A 46 -7.64 44.49 8.15
CA ASN A 46 -7.49 45.20 6.90
C ASN A 46 -8.44 44.63 5.81
N ILE A 47 -8.39 43.33 5.55
CA ILE A 47 -9.07 42.75 4.39
C ILE A 47 -10.59 42.64 4.63
N LEU A 48 -11.02 42.13 5.78
CA LEU A 48 -12.45 41.98 6.07
C LEU A 48 -13.18 43.31 6.12
N PRO A 49 -12.64 44.41 6.75
CA PRO A 49 -13.25 45.71 6.66
C PRO A 49 -13.39 46.26 5.25
N MET A 50 -12.34 46.14 4.42
CA MET A 50 -12.40 46.56 3.01
C MET A 50 -13.49 45.80 2.23
N LEU A 51 -13.62 44.50 2.44
CA LEU A 51 -14.71 43.70 1.86
C LEU A 51 -16.07 44.13 2.38
N GLY A 52 -16.16 44.52 3.67
CA GLY A 52 -17.36 45.05 4.30
C GLY A 52 -17.85 46.39 3.71
N GLU A 53 -16.92 47.24 3.27
CA GLU A 53 -17.26 48.48 2.50
C GLU A 53 -17.93 48.18 1.19
N LEU A 54 -17.53 47.08 0.50
CA LEU A 54 -18.10 46.65 -0.76
C LEU A 54 -19.42 45.89 -0.56
N ASN A 55 -19.50 45.07 0.50
CA ASN A 55 -20.68 44.28 0.84
C ASN A 55 -20.80 44.20 2.38
N PRO A 56 -21.73 44.94 3.01
CA PRO A 56 -21.91 44.94 4.46
C PRO A 56 -22.18 43.55 5.06
N SER A 57 -22.76 42.62 4.29
CA SER A 57 -23.07 41.23 4.72
C SER A 57 -21.97 40.21 4.37
N VAL A 58 -20.78 40.65 3.98
CA VAL A 58 -19.70 39.74 3.53
C VAL A 58 -19.31 38.71 4.59
N SER A 59 -19.20 39.09 5.85
CA SER A 59 -18.83 38.20 6.95
C SER A 59 -19.89 37.11 7.15
N GLU A 60 -21.17 37.48 7.11
CA GLU A 60 -22.29 36.52 7.18
C GLU A 60 -22.29 35.57 5.99
N SER A 61 -22.12 36.10 4.78
CA SER A 61 -22.06 35.30 3.56
C SER A 61 -20.90 34.29 3.57
N ILE A 62 -19.73 34.68 4.08
CA ILE A 62 -18.59 33.79 4.25
C ILE A 62 -18.91 32.68 5.29
N ALA A 63 -19.50 33.05 6.43
CA ALA A 63 -19.88 32.12 7.47
C ALA A 63 -20.94 31.11 6.99
N GLU A 64 -21.97 31.56 6.30
CA GLU A 64 -22.97 30.68 5.69
C GLU A 64 -22.35 29.72 4.66
N THR A 65 -21.46 30.23 3.81
CA THR A 65 -20.76 29.39 2.82
C THR A 65 -19.90 28.34 3.51
N ALA A 66 -19.19 28.70 4.56
CA ALA A 66 -18.41 27.78 5.36
C ALA A 66 -19.27 26.67 6.01
N ASN A 67 -20.45 27.04 6.55
CA ASN A 67 -21.41 26.09 7.13
C ASN A 67 -21.94 25.11 6.06
N ARG A 68 -22.34 25.60 4.89
CA ARG A 68 -22.81 24.77 3.78
C ARG A 68 -21.72 23.81 3.30
N LEU A 69 -20.46 24.28 3.20
CA LEU A 69 -19.33 23.42 2.85
C LEU A 69 -19.05 22.38 3.94
N ALA A 70 -19.19 22.73 5.22
CA ALA A 70 -19.05 21.80 6.33
C ALA A 70 -20.08 20.65 6.24
N GLU A 71 -21.36 20.97 6.01
CA GLU A 71 -22.41 19.95 5.81
C GLU A 71 -22.15 19.10 4.57
N THR A 72 -21.78 19.72 3.45
CA THR A 72 -21.42 19.00 2.21
C THR A 72 -20.26 18.05 2.44
N SER A 73 -19.27 18.46 3.24
CA SER A 73 -18.10 17.63 3.55
C SER A 73 -18.46 16.37 4.34
N LEU A 74 -19.53 16.37 5.14
CA LEU A 74 -20.00 15.18 5.85
C LEU A 74 -20.50 14.11 4.85
N VAL A 75 -21.30 14.53 3.86
CA VAL A 75 -21.81 13.65 2.80
C VAL A 75 -20.66 13.14 1.94
N TYR A 76 -19.77 14.05 1.52
CA TYR A 76 -18.58 13.70 0.75
C TYR A 76 -17.70 12.67 1.48
N ASN A 77 -17.36 12.90 2.74
CA ASN A 77 -16.50 12.02 3.52
C ASN A 77 -17.12 10.64 3.73
N LYS A 78 -18.45 10.59 3.96
CA LYS A 78 -19.17 9.32 4.10
C LYS A 78 -19.08 8.53 2.79
N GLU A 79 -19.45 9.13 1.66
CA GLU A 79 -19.40 8.45 0.36
C GLU A 79 -17.98 8.03 -0.01
N MET A 80 -16.97 8.89 0.24
CA MET A 80 -15.56 8.52 -0.01
C MET A 80 -15.11 7.33 0.84
N ALA A 81 -15.56 7.22 2.09
CA ALA A 81 -15.25 6.07 2.95
C ALA A 81 -15.88 4.78 2.42
N GLU A 82 -17.14 4.84 1.98
CA GLU A 82 -17.85 3.70 1.38
C GLU A 82 -17.21 3.29 0.05
N ALA A 83 -16.90 4.25 -0.82
CA ALA A 83 -16.23 4.02 -2.10
C ALA A 83 -14.83 3.37 -1.89
N LYS A 84 -14.06 3.84 -0.93
CA LYS A 84 -12.77 3.19 -0.56
C LYS A 84 -12.96 1.72 -0.21
N ASN A 85 -14.00 1.37 0.53
CA ASN A 85 -14.30 -0.04 0.90
C ASN A 85 -14.72 -0.88 -0.30
N ARG A 86 -15.40 -0.29 -1.31
CA ARG A 86 -15.79 -1.00 -2.54
C ARG A 86 -14.60 -1.32 -3.45
N VAL A 87 -13.62 -0.43 -3.50
CA VAL A 87 -12.51 -0.52 -4.47
C VAL A 87 -11.24 -1.14 -3.89
N ILE A 88 -10.99 -1.04 -2.57
CA ILE A 88 -9.76 -1.52 -1.94
C ILE A 88 -9.92 -2.93 -1.42
N LYS A 89 -9.05 -3.83 -1.86
CA LYS A 89 -8.81 -5.13 -1.22
C LYS A 89 -7.53 -5.07 -0.39
N ARG A 90 -7.58 -5.58 0.83
CA ARG A 90 -6.41 -5.71 1.70
C ARG A 90 -5.86 -7.12 1.60
N ASN A 91 -4.59 -7.25 1.19
CA ASN A 91 -3.88 -8.52 1.16
C ASN A 91 -2.72 -8.46 2.17
N GLY A 92 -3.00 -8.83 3.42
CA GLY A 92 -2.00 -8.71 4.51
C GLY A 92 -1.79 -7.28 4.99
N ASN A 93 -0.77 -7.08 5.85
CA ASN A 93 -0.53 -5.79 6.52
C ASN A 93 0.10 -4.72 5.62
N ASN A 94 0.85 -5.12 4.59
CA ASN A 94 1.71 -4.21 3.82
C ASN A 94 1.30 -4.05 2.35
N LEU A 95 0.29 -4.77 1.88
CA LEU A 95 -0.17 -4.72 0.49
C LEU A 95 -1.64 -4.32 0.43
N LYS A 96 -1.93 -3.26 -0.31
CA LYS A 96 -3.29 -2.84 -0.68
C LYS A 96 -3.45 -2.96 -2.19
N ALA A 97 -4.58 -3.47 -2.65
CA ALA A 97 -4.89 -3.57 -4.07
C ALA A 97 -6.16 -2.76 -4.38
N ILE A 98 -6.06 -1.79 -5.27
CA ILE A 98 -7.21 -1.02 -5.76
C ILE A 98 -7.66 -1.67 -7.06
N HIS A 99 -8.92 -2.11 -7.12
CA HIS A 99 -9.49 -2.68 -8.33
C HIS A 99 -9.79 -1.57 -9.35
N VAL A 100 -9.09 -1.58 -10.47
CA VAL A 100 -9.11 -0.47 -11.44
C VAL A 100 -10.49 -0.26 -12.06
N GLU A 101 -11.13 -1.32 -12.54
CA GLU A 101 -12.45 -1.23 -13.16
C GLU A 101 -13.49 -0.66 -12.17
N ARG A 102 -13.52 -1.17 -10.93
CA ARG A 102 -14.41 -0.64 -9.89
C ARG A 102 -14.14 0.83 -9.58
N LEU A 103 -12.86 1.20 -9.51
CA LEU A 103 -12.48 2.60 -9.30
C LEU A 103 -13.02 3.49 -10.44
N LEU A 104 -12.86 3.06 -11.68
CA LEU A 104 -13.28 3.85 -12.85
C LEU A 104 -14.81 3.95 -13.01
N THR A 105 -15.58 3.05 -12.38
CA THR A 105 -17.05 3.10 -12.36
C THR A 105 -17.63 3.91 -11.21
N GLU A 106 -16.80 4.36 -10.25
CA GLU A 106 -17.27 5.24 -9.17
C GLU A 106 -17.65 6.64 -9.68
N VAL A 107 -18.49 7.35 -8.93
CA VAL A 107 -19.01 8.68 -9.32
C VAL A 107 -17.91 9.70 -9.57
N ALA A 108 -16.85 9.66 -8.77
CA ALA A 108 -15.72 10.59 -8.85
C ALA A 108 -14.37 9.85 -8.74
N PRO A 109 -13.99 9.07 -9.79
CA PRO A 109 -12.85 8.16 -9.70
C PRO A 109 -11.52 8.87 -9.47
N ALA A 110 -11.31 10.04 -10.06
CA ALA A 110 -10.08 10.81 -9.86
C ALA A 110 -9.97 11.37 -8.44
N SER A 111 -11.07 11.87 -7.87
CA SER A 111 -11.13 12.34 -6.49
C SER A 111 -10.93 11.17 -5.50
N LEU A 112 -11.56 10.03 -5.77
CA LEU A 112 -11.40 8.84 -4.94
C LEU A 112 -9.95 8.35 -4.94
N LEU A 113 -9.31 8.30 -6.10
CA LEU A 113 -7.89 7.93 -6.19
C LEU A 113 -7.01 8.94 -5.44
N PHE A 114 -7.31 10.23 -5.54
CA PHE A 114 -6.61 11.28 -4.80
C PHE A 114 -6.72 11.05 -3.27
N GLU A 115 -7.93 10.82 -2.78
CA GLU A 115 -8.22 10.55 -1.37
C GLU A 115 -7.56 9.27 -0.83
N ILE A 116 -7.22 8.33 -1.71
CA ILE A 116 -6.51 7.10 -1.34
C ILE A 116 -5.00 7.34 -1.32
N LEU A 117 -4.45 8.02 -2.33
CA LEU A 117 -3.02 8.10 -2.56
C LEU A 117 -2.34 9.31 -1.89
N TYR A 118 -3.04 10.43 -1.75
CA TYR A 118 -2.48 11.64 -1.15
C TYR A 118 -2.00 11.43 0.30
N PRO A 119 -2.74 10.74 1.18
CA PRO A 119 -2.28 10.40 2.53
C PRO A 119 -1.08 9.43 2.56
N LEU A 120 -0.80 8.75 1.44
CA LEU A 120 0.35 7.85 1.28
C LEU A 120 1.59 8.59 0.74
N GLY A 121 1.55 9.93 0.68
CA GLY A 121 2.67 10.78 0.28
C GLY A 121 2.88 10.93 -1.23
N PHE A 122 1.95 10.48 -2.07
CA PHE A 122 2.00 10.78 -3.50
C PHE A 122 1.61 12.23 -3.77
N LYS A 123 2.38 12.92 -4.61
CA LYS A 123 2.12 14.32 -4.97
C LYS A 123 0.93 14.43 -5.94
N PRO A 124 0.18 15.55 -5.95
CA PRO A 124 -0.99 15.71 -6.82
C PRO A 124 -0.72 15.41 -8.30
N LEU A 125 0.41 15.86 -8.84
CA LEU A 125 0.81 15.58 -10.22
C LEU A 125 1.06 14.09 -10.47
N GLN A 126 1.73 13.41 -9.53
CA GLN A 126 1.93 11.96 -9.62
C GLN A 126 0.60 11.21 -9.61
N ILE A 127 -0.36 11.63 -8.77
CA ILE A 127 -1.69 11.00 -8.69
C ILE A 127 -2.43 11.13 -10.03
N LYS A 128 -2.30 12.29 -10.68
CA LYS A 128 -2.84 12.49 -12.03
C LYS A 128 -2.19 11.55 -13.05
N ASP A 129 -0.87 11.38 -12.99
CA ASP A 129 -0.13 10.46 -13.87
C ASP A 129 -0.50 8.99 -13.60
N ILE A 130 -0.70 8.63 -12.33
CA ILE A 130 -1.20 7.31 -11.94
C ILE A 130 -2.59 7.09 -12.54
N PHE A 131 -3.51 8.05 -12.38
CA PHE A 131 -4.86 7.95 -12.91
C PHE A 131 -4.87 7.73 -14.43
N HIS A 132 -4.09 8.51 -15.19
CA HIS A 132 -3.94 8.33 -16.63
C HIS A 132 -3.34 6.97 -17.01
N SER A 133 -2.49 6.40 -16.15
CA SER A 133 -1.88 5.10 -16.40
C SER A 133 -2.83 3.92 -16.21
N LEU A 134 -3.98 4.11 -15.55
CA LEU A 134 -4.92 3.02 -15.26
C LEU A 134 -5.49 2.37 -16.53
N SER A 135 -5.67 3.14 -17.59
CA SER A 135 -6.13 2.64 -18.90
C SER A 135 -4.98 2.09 -19.77
N GLY A 136 -3.74 2.21 -19.31
CA GLY A 136 -2.54 1.80 -20.05
C GLY A 136 -2.09 0.37 -19.78
N GLN A 137 -0.92 0.03 -20.34
CA GLN A 137 -0.29 -1.28 -20.12
C GLN A 137 0.17 -1.45 -18.67
N PRO A 138 0.08 -2.68 -18.10
CA PRO A 138 0.64 -3.01 -16.80
C PRO A 138 2.16 -2.81 -16.72
N GLY A 139 2.68 -2.61 -15.50
CA GLY A 139 4.11 -2.53 -15.23
C GLY A 139 4.61 -1.14 -14.85
N LYS A 140 3.80 -0.09 -15.00
CA LYS A 140 4.20 1.27 -14.65
C LYS A 140 4.28 1.42 -13.13
N ARG A 141 5.37 2.02 -12.64
CA ARG A 141 5.68 2.21 -11.22
C ARG A 141 5.72 3.68 -10.85
N PHE A 142 5.25 3.99 -9.64
CA PHE A 142 5.26 5.33 -9.06
C PHE A 142 5.70 5.21 -7.60
N ILE A 143 6.55 6.12 -7.15
CA ILE A 143 7.21 6.05 -5.86
C ILE A 143 6.88 7.30 -5.06
N SER A 144 6.40 7.12 -3.83
CA SER A 144 6.33 8.13 -2.78
C SER A 144 7.43 7.88 -1.73
N PRO A 145 7.62 8.73 -0.71
CA PRO A 145 8.63 8.49 0.32
C PRO A 145 8.49 7.12 1.01
N GLU A 146 7.28 6.69 1.32
CA GLU A 146 7.01 5.48 2.11
C GLU A 146 6.28 4.38 1.33
N TRP A 147 5.73 4.68 0.15
CA TRP A 147 4.92 3.76 -0.62
C TRP A 147 5.36 3.66 -2.08
N GLU A 148 5.10 2.51 -2.65
CA GLU A 148 5.22 2.25 -4.07
C GLU A 148 3.87 1.82 -4.63
N ALA A 149 3.50 2.38 -5.79
CA ALA A 149 2.31 2.02 -6.54
C ALA A 149 2.70 1.37 -7.87
N VAL A 150 2.13 0.21 -8.18
CA VAL A 150 2.40 -0.52 -9.43
C VAL A 150 1.09 -0.83 -10.13
N ARG A 151 0.97 -0.43 -11.38
CA ARG A 151 -0.15 -0.82 -12.24
C ARG A 151 0.05 -2.27 -12.68
N ASP A 152 -0.80 -3.19 -12.17
CA ASP A 152 -0.74 -4.62 -12.50
C ASP A 152 -2.13 -5.14 -12.91
N ARG A 153 -2.29 -5.57 -14.15
CA ARG A 153 -3.51 -6.17 -14.73
C ARG A 153 -4.81 -5.45 -14.30
N GLU A 154 -5.61 -6.07 -13.42
CA GLU A 154 -6.88 -5.53 -12.92
C GLU A 154 -6.72 -4.59 -11.73
N TYR A 155 -5.49 -4.47 -11.18
CA TYR A 155 -5.25 -3.76 -9.92
C TYR A 155 -4.19 -2.67 -10.05
N LEU A 156 -4.32 -1.63 -9.25
CA LEU A 156 -3.22 -0.79 -8.82
C LEU A 156 -2.77 -1.30 -7.44
N LEU A 157 -1.60 -1.89 -7.40
CA LEU A 157 -1.01 -2.46 -6.18
C LEU A 157 -0.24 -1.38 -5.44
N LEU A 158 -0.42 -1.32 -4.13
CA LEU A 158 0.26 -0.38 -3.24
C LEU A 158 0.99 -1.18 -2.17
N GLN A 159 2.30 -0.99 -2.07
CA GLN A 159 3.15 -1.63 -1.07
C GLN A 159 3.95 -0.57 -0.30
N THR A 160 4.13 -0.77 1.00
CA THR A 160 5.08 0.03 1.77
C THR A 160 6.50 -0.25 1.29
N ARG A 161 7.27 0.82 1.08
CA ARG A 161 8.69 0.69 0.81
C ARG A 161 9.39 0.39 2.12
N THR A 162 10.02 -0.77 2.19
CA THR A 162 11.04 -1.00 3.21
C THR A 162 12.23 -0.14 2.78
N ILE A 163 12.43 1.03 3.43
CA ILE A 163 13.69 1.77 3.31
C ILE A 163 14.74 0.77 3.75
N GLU A 164 15.65 0.45 2.87
CA GLU A 164 16.68 -0.56 3.02
C GLU A 164 17.22 -0.64 4.46
N SER A 165 16.56 -1.40 5.31
CA SER A 165 17.25 -2.13 6.34
C SER A 165 17.92 -3.28 5.58
N THR A 166 19.22 -3.32 5.58
CA THR A 166 20.16 -4.13 4.80
C THR A 166 20.00 -5.64 4.91
N THR A 167 18.86 -6.12 5.36
CA THR A 167 18.51 -7.54 5.43
C THR A 167 17.01 -7.72 5.23
N ASP A 168 16.59 -7.82 3.96
CA ASP A 168 15.39 -8.61 3.67
C ASP A 168 15.68 -10.00 4.24
N PRO A 169 14.98 -10.48 5.28
CA PRO A 169 15.38 -11.74 5.91
C PRO A 169 15.26 -12.85 4.88
N THR A 170 16.41 -13.35 4.43
CA THR A 170 16.43 -14.51 3.55
C THR A 170 15.68 -15.63 4.26
N PRO A 171 14.66 -16.25 3.63
CA PRO A 171 13.86 -17.28 4.25
C PRO A 171 14.75 -18.38 4.82
N GLN A 172 14.57 -18.71 6.08
CA GLN A 172 15.33 -19.80 6.70
C GLN A 172 14.76 -21.15 6.25
N LEU A 173 15.65 -22.07 5.91
CA LEU A 173 15.28 -23.40 5.48
C LEU A 173 15.66 -24.44 6.54
N CYS A 174 14.71 -25.31 6.86
CA CYS A 174 14.99 -26.53 7.60
C CYS A 174 15.22 -27.66 6.58
N ILE A 175 16.40 -28.27 6.60
CA ILE A 175 16.80 -29.34 5.67
C ILE A 175 17.00 -30.62 6.47
N LYS A 176 16.26 -31.68 6.12
CA LYS A 176 16.43 -33.02 6.69
C LYS A 176 16.71 -34.01 5.56
N THR A 177 17.60 -34.96 5.80
CA THR A 177 17.84 -36.07 4.89
C THR A 177 17.50 -37.36 5.62
N LEU A 178 16.73 -38.23 4.99
CA LEU A 178 16.23 -39.49 5.55
C LEU A 178 16.44 -40.60 4.51
N ASP A 179 16.66 -41.82 4.99
CA ASP A 179 16.58 -43.00 4.11
C ASP A 179 15.11 -43.20 3.68
N LEU A 180 14.91 -43.53 2.42
CA LEU A 180 13.57 -43.76 1.87
C LEU A 180 13.08 -45.14 2.34
N SER A 181 12.03 -45.17 3.14
CA SER A 181 11.29 -46.38 3.53
C SER A 181 10.07 -46.57 2.65
N ASP A 182 9.56 -47.81 2.56
CA ASP A 182 8.36 -48.13 1.76
C ASP A 182 7.11 -47.39 2.25
N ASP A 183 7.06 -47.03 3.54
CA ASP A 183 5.97 -46.27 4.16
C ASP A 183 6.12 -44.75 4.05
N PHE A 184 7.13 -44.24 3.31
CA PHE A 184 7.36 -42.80 3.23
C PHE A 184 6.27 -42.10 2.41
N ILE A 185 5.54 -41.20 3.06
CA ILE A 185 4.52 -40.37 2.39
C ILE A 185 5.16 -39.04 1.98
N ILE A 186 5.17 -38.77 0.67
CA ILE A 186 5.66 -37.49 0.15
C ILE A 186 4.70 -36.36 0.55
N PRO A 187 5.16 -35.34 1.31
CA PRO A 187 4.36 -34.16 1.63
C PRO A 187 3.90 -33.43 0.38
N LYS A 188 2.63 -33.01 0.37
CA LYS A 188 2.02 -32.29 -0.78
C LYS A 188 1.92 -30.78 -0.53
N GLU A 189 2.45 -30.31 0.57
CA GLU A 189 2.44 -28.91 0.98
C GLU A 189 3.36 -28.08 0.06
N LYS A 190 2.95 -26.85 -0.28
CA LYS A 190 3.73 -25.98 -1.17
C LYS A 190 5.01 -25.44 -0.51
N ASP A 191 5.02 -25.34 0.80
CA ASP A 191 6.15 -24.89 1.61
C ASP A 191 7.18 -25.99 1.93
N VAL A 192 7.01 -27.16 1.29
CA VAL A 192 7.89 -28.30 1.43
C VAL A 192 8.33 -28.85 0.06
N ALA A 193 9.61 -28.99 -0.15
CA ALA A 193 10.15 -29.72 -1.28
C ALA A 193 10.73 -31.07 -0.83
N CYS A 194 10.38 -32.15 -1.54
CA CYS A 194 10.96 -33.48 -1.37
C CYS A 194 11.73 -33.87 -2.63
N LEU A 195 13.02 -34.11 -2.47
CA LEU A 195 13.94 -34.31 -3.57
C LEU A 195 14.79 -35.59 -3.35
N ASP A 196 15.29 -36.16 -4.40
CA ASP A 196 16.28 -37.22 -4.38
C ASP A 196 17.61 -36.65 -3.85
N ALA A 197 18.01 -37.05 -2.64
CA ALA A 197 19.16 -36.49 -1.96
C ALA A 197 20.48 -36.80 -2.69
N ASP A 198 20.54 -37.91 -3.44
CA ASP A 198 21.75 -38.35 -4.15
C ASP A 198 22.02 -37.53 -5.41
N LYS A 199 20.99 -36.78 -5.90
CA LYS A 199 21.12 -35.86 -7.04
C LYS A 199 21.46 -34.43 -6.63
N VAL A 200 21.42 -34.12 -5.33
CA VAL A 200 21.60 -32.76 -4.80
C VAL A 200 23.04 -32.55 -4.35
N ILE A 201 23.70 -31.55 -4.89
CA ILE A 201 25.06 -31.13 -4.53
C ILE A 201 24.97 -30.05 -3.44
N ARG A 202 25.75 -30.18 -2.37
CA ARG A 202 25.85 -29.17 -1.30
C ARG A 202 27.10 -28.29 -1.49
N PRO A 203 27.11 -27.04 -1.01
CA PRO A 203 26.06 -26.39 -0.22
C PRO A 203 24.87 -25.92 -1.06
N LEU A 204 23.69 -25.83 -0.43
CA LEU A 204 22.51 -25.21 -1.05
C LEU A 204 22.56 -23.70 -0.89
N ILE A 205 22.20 -22.99 -1.97
CA ILE A 205 22.14 -21.53 -1.98
C ILE A 205 20.67 -21.12 -2.11
N ILE A 206 20.19 -20.29 -1.19
CA ILE A 206 18.91 -19.62 -1.32
C ILE A 206 19.14 -18.18 -1.77
N ARG A 207 18.44 -17.77 -2.82
CA ARG A 207 18.51 -16.41 -3.36
C ARG A 207 17.21 -15.99 -4.00
N LYS A 208 17.01 -14.69 -4.22
CA LYS A 208 15.95 -14.24 -5.11
C LYS A 208 16.24 -14.73 -6.53
N TRP A 209 15.19 -15.06 -7.29
CA TRP A 209 15.36 -15.45 -8.67
C TRP A 209 15.90 -14.29 -9.52
N GLN A 210 16.53 -14.58 -10.63
CA GLN A 210 17.13 -13.62 -11.53
C GLN A 210 16.64 -13.82 -12.96
N LYS A 211 16.68 -12.75 -13.76
CA LYS A 211 16.33 -12.83 -15.18
C LYS A 211 17.25 -13.81 -15.90
N GLY A 212 16.66 -14.76 -16.62
CA GLY A 212 17.41 -15.84 -17.27
C GLY A 212 17.38 -17.16 -16.51
N ASP A 213 16.96 -17.18 -15.23
CA ASP A 213 16.78 -18.42 -14.47
C ASP A 213 15.80 -19.37 -15.14
N LYS A 214 16.21 -20.65 -15.22
CA LYS A 214 15.43 -21.73 -15.84
C LYS A 214 15.40 -22.94 -14.93
N PHE A 215 14.27 -23.62 -14.91
CA PHE A 215 14.10 -24.89 -14.21
C PHE A 215 13.17 -25.80 -15.00
N VAL A 216 13.07 -27.06 -14.62
CA VAL A 216 12.10 -28.00 -15.17
C VAL A 216 11.00 -28.21 -14.13
N PRO A 217 9.82 -27.58 -14.24
CA PRO A 217 8.78 -27.72 -13.25
C PRO A 217 8.38 -29.19 -13.05
N PHE A 218 8.19 -29.61 -11.80
CA PHE A 218 7.78 -30.99 -11.49
C PHE A 218 6.56 -31.42 -12.32
N GLY A 219 6.66 -32.58 -12.95
CA GLY A 219 5.66 -33.12 -13.89
C GLY A 219 5.81 -32.63 -15.33
N MET A 220 6.80 -31.80 -15.65
CA MET A 220 7.13 -31.38 -17.02
C MET A 220 8.48 -31.95 -17.47
N THR A 221 8.69 -32.06 -18.78
CA THR A 221 9.95 -32.53 -19.36
C THR A 221 10.83 -31.40 -19.90
N GLY A 222 10.23 -30.26 -20.25
CA GLY A 222 10.91 -29.10 -20.81
C GLY A 222 11.39 -28.09 -19.78
N LYS A 223 12.51 -27.41 -20.08
CA LYS A 223 12.97 -26.24 -19.30
C LYS A 223 12.02 -25.07 -19.53
N LYS A 224 11.68 -24.36 -18.45
CA LYS A 224 10.86 -23.16 -18.47
C LYS A 224 11.58 -22.01 -17.77
N ASN A 225 11.49 -20.78 -18.32
CA ASN A 225 12.00 -19.63 -17.59
C ASN A 225 11.18 -19.41 -16.31
N VAL A 226 11.82 -19.05 -15.24
CA VAL A 226 11.13 -18.71 -13.98
C VAL A 226 10.17 -17.54 -14.17
N SER A 227 10.56 -16.51 -14.95
CA SER A 227 9.70 -15.38 -15.30
C SER A 227 8.39 -15.81 -15.97
N ASP A 228 8.47 -16.76 -16.92
CA ASP A 228 7.30 -17.22 -17.67
C ASP A 228 6.41 -18.10 -16.79
N TYR A 229 7.02 -18.96 -15.96
CA TYR A 229 6.30 -19.75 -14.99
C TYR A 229 5.48 -18.87 -14.02
N LEU A 230 6.11 -17.85 -13.43
CA LEU A 230 5.44 -16.93 -12.51
C LEU A 230 4.35 -16.11 -13.23
N THR A 231 4.55 -15.75 -14.50
CA THR A 231 3.54 -15.07 -15.32
C THR A 231 2.32 -15.93 -15.54
N ASP A 232 2.51 -17.18 -15.92
CA ASP A 232 1.41 -18.14 -16.14
C ASP A 232 0.64 -18.45 -14.86
N ARG A 233 1.34 -18.41 -13.72
CA ARG A 233 0.77 -18.54 -12.38
C ARG A 233 0.09 -17.26 -11.89
N LYS A 234 0.08 -16.19 -12.69
CA LYS A 234 -0.51 -14.89 -12.41
C LYS A 234 0.07 -14.17 -11.19
N PHE A 235 1.34 -14.40 -10.89
CA PHE A 235 2.05 -13.64 -9.87
C PHE A 235 2.07 -12.16 -10.22
N SER A 236 1.79 -11.32 -9.23
CA SER A 236 1.95 -9.87 -9.33
C SER A 236 3.43 -9.48 -9.44
N LEU A 237 3.71 -8.25 -9.84
CA LEU A 237 5.10 -7.77 -9.92
C LEU A 237 5.80 -7.84 -8.56
N PHE A 238 5.15 -7.47 -7.48
CA PHE A 238 5.71 -7.55 -6.13
C PHE A 238 5.97 -8.99 -5.68
N GLU A 239 5.06 -9.92 -5.96
CA GLU A 239 5.25 -11.34 -5.66
C GLU A 239 6.42 -11.92 -6.44
N LYS A 240 6.57 -11.55 -7.72
CA LYS A 240 7.71 -11.96 -8.54
C LYS A 240 9.04 -11.49 -7.96
N GLU A 241 9.15 -10.23 -7.55
CA GLU A 241 10.37 -9.66 -6.97
C GLU A 241 10.78 -10.29 -5.64
N ASN A 242 9.79 -10.80 -4.91
CA ASN A 242 10.00 -11.45 -3.63
C ASN A 242 10.09 -12.97 -3.73
N GLN A 243 10.10 -13.53 -4.95
CA GLN A 243 10.20 -14.96 -5.15
C GLN A 243 11.63 -15.46 -4.94
N TYR A 244 11.79 -16.45 -4.09
CA TYR A 244 13.05 -17.12 -3.81
C TYR A 244 13.17 -18.45 -4.57
N VAL A 245 14.43 -18.82 -4.85
CA VAL A 245 14.81 -20.12 -5.41
C VAL A 245 15.86 -20.76 -4.53
N VAL A 246 15.82 -22.09 -4.42
CA VAL A 246 16.90 -22.89 -3.83
C VAL A 246 17.67 -23.53 -4.97
N CYS A 247 18.98 -23.34 -4.94
CA CYS A 247 19.90 -23.86 -5.95
C CYS A 247 20.81 -24.92 -5.33
N SER A 248 21.10 -25.96 -6.11
CA SER A 248 22.15 -26.93 -5.91
C SER A 248 23.14 -26.74 -7.05
N ASP A 249 24.36 -26.28 -6.69
CA ASP A 249 25.29 -25.78 -7.70
C ASP A 249 24.63 -24.69 -8.56
N GLU A 250 24.72 -24.70 -9.87
CA GLU A 250 24.09 -23.74 -10.78
C GLU A 250 22.61 -24.05 -11.11
N LYS A 251 22.05 -25.15 -10.58
CA LYS A 251 20.71 -25.61 -10.94
C LYS A 251 19.68 -25.26 -9.88
N ILE A 252 18.58 -24.66 -10.28
CA ILE A 252 17.41 -24.48 -9.40
C ILE A 252 16.82 -25.87 -9.12
N ILE A 253 16.67 -26.20 -7.85
CA ILE A 253 16.05 -27.44 -7.38
C ILE A 253 14.64 -27.22 -6.83
N TRP A 254 14.35 -25.99 -6.38
CA TRP A 254 13.05 -25.61 -5.85
C TRP A 254 12.75 -24.13 -6.05
N LEU A 255 11.60 -23.83 -6.64
CA LEU A 255 10.98 -22.52 -6.61
C LEU A 255 10.17 -22.47 -5.32
N VAL A 256 10.66 -21.69 -4.33
CA VAL A 256 10.21 -21.73 -2.95
C VAL A 256 8.72 -21.41 -2.83
N GLY A 257 7.97 -22.24 -2.13
CA GLY A 257 6.53 -22.08 -1.98
C GLY A 257 5.69 -22.42 -3.22
N GLU A 258 6.34 -22.83 -4.33
CA GLU A 258 5.63 -23.14 -5.58
C GLU A 258 5.88 -24.57 -6.07
N ARG A 259 7.05 -24.86 -6.63
CA ARG A 259 7.29 -26.15 -7.27
C ARG A 259 8.77 -26.55 -7.29
N SER A 260 9.04 -27.84 -7.04
CA SER A 260 10.36 -28.42 -7.18
C SER A 260 10.71 -28.67 -8.66
N ASP A 261 12.00 -28.85 -8.92
CA ASP A 261 12.49 -29.21 -10.24
C ASP A 261 12.38 -30.73 -10.49
N ASN A 262 11.82 -31.10 -11.62
CA ASN A 262 11.55 -32.49 -12.00
C ASN A 262 12.80 -33.36 -12.13
N ARG A 263 13.97 -32.78 -12.39
CA ARG A 263 15.24 -33.50 -12.50
C ARG A 263 15.68 -34.13 -11.20
N PHE A 264 15.26 -33.49 -10.06
CA PHE A 264 15.58 -33.91 -8.70
C PHE A 264 14.44 -34.69 -8.03
N ARG A 265 13.45 -35.12 -8.77
CA ARG A 265 12.31 -35.87 -8.25
C ARG A 265 12.73 -37.21 -7.67
N ILE A 266 11.98 -37.67 -6.68
CA ILE A 266 12.05 -39.04 -6.15
C ILE A 266 11.60 -40.01 -7.25
N THR A 267 12.34 -41.12 -7.40
CA THR A 267 12.07 -42.21 -8.37
C THR A 267 12.19 -43.54 -7.64
N ASN A 268 11.85 -44.62 -8.32
CA ASN A 268 11.95 -46.00 -7.77
C ASN A 268 13.41 -46.40 -7.44
N THR A 269 14.40 -45.65 -7.91
CA THR A 269 15.83 -45.90 -7.64
C THR A 269 16.39 -45.02 -6.52
N THR A 270 15.58 -44.08 -6.01
CA THR A 270 15.99 -43.16 -4.92
C THR A 270 16.15 -43.92 -3.60
N LYS A 271 17.29 -43.78 -2.97
CA LYS A 271 17.58 -44.40 -1.66
C LYS A 271 17.40 -43.42 -0.50
N ARG A 272 17.71 -42.15 -0.70
CA ARG A 272 17.64 -41.11 0.31
C ARG A 272 16.84 -39.93 -0.16
N VAL A 273 16.02 -39.37 0.73
CA VAL A 273 15.16 -38.22 0.46
C VAL A 273 15.66 -37.01 1.22
N MET A 274 15.78 -35.89 0.51
CA MET A 274 16.01 -34.59 1.11
C MET A 274 14.68 -33.83 1.21
N ILE A 275 14.31 -33.44 2.42
CA ILE A 275 13.13 -32.63 2.72
C ILE A 275 13.63 -31.23 3.04
N ILE A 276 13.19 -30.23 2.25
CA ILE A 276 13.47 -28.82 2.48
C ILE A 276 12.16 -28.15 2.85
N ARG A 277 12.10 -27.50 4.00
CA ARG A 277 10.90 -26.84 4.51
C ARG A 277 11.22 -25.39 4.85
N LEU A 278 10.30 -24.48 4.49
CA LEU A 278 10.35 -23.10 4.98
C LEU A 278 10.13 -23.08 6.49
N GLN A 279 11.02 -22.43 7.21
CA GLN A 279 10.83 -22.15 8.62
C GLN A 279 9.85 -20.99 8.74
N LYS A 280 8.65 -21.23 9.28
CA LYS A 280 7.70 -20.17 9.60
C LYS A 280 8.24 -19.43 10.82
N GLU A 281 8.38 -18.11 10.72
CA GLU A 281 8.57 -17.27 11.91
C GLU A 281 7.37 -17.48 12.83
N ARG A 282 7.65 -17.73 14.11
CA ARG A 282 6.64 -17.88 15.16
C ARG A 282 6.07 -16.54 15.58
#